data_83b080edd39a33376e40a865b12fb7c7
#
_entry.id   83b080edd39a33376e40a865b12fb7c7
#
_cell.length_a   1.000
_cell.length_b   1.000
_cell.length_c   1.000
_cell.angle_alpha   90.00
_cell.angle_beta   90.00
_cell.angle_gamma   90.00
#
_symmetry.space_group_name_H-M   'P 1'
#
loop_
_entity.id
_entity.type
_entity.pdbx_description
1 polymer ?
#
loop_
_entity_poly.entity_id
_entity_poly.type
_entity_poly.pdbx_seq_one_letter_code
_entity_poly.pdbx_strand_id
1 'polypeptide(L)'
;MLQDLEYGRLENEFRHTAPVATAKVVCAQGSRLLVKRKEDDTLVLPTYAQVMAWAKEKGWTHWYENEVQYVFRMQEEDYFIWMGEAGAPADTSFCYEPAMTLRQVKSKNICYAMMTAWHLFDWYRSNRFCGRCGAKTKHDEKERMMRCPECNNMIFPKITPSVIVGVTHGDRLLLSKYANRSYTRYGMIAGFTEIGETVEKTVQREVMEEVGLKVKNIRYYKTQPWGVTGGLLLGYFCDLDGEGEDITLDREELAMAEFFPRNNLPAHDDGISLTREMMRMFEEGREPK
;
A
#
# COMPACT_ATOMS: atom_id res chain seq x y z
N MET A 1 6.07 -11.86 1.28
CA MET A 1 5.46 -10.52 1.36
C MET A 1 3.94 -10.63 1.21
N LEU A 2 3.22 -9.52 1.41
CA LEU A 2 1.76 -9.51 1.36
C LEU A 2 1.19 -9.95 0.00
N GLN A 3 1.81 -9.53 -1.11
CA GLN A 3 1.39 -9.94 -2.46
C GLN A 3 1.79 -11.37 -2.85
N ASP A 4 2.63 -12.03 -2.07
CA ASP A 4 2.94 -13.46 -2.25
C ASP A 4 1.78 -14.27 -1.65
N LEU A 5 0.69 -14.39 -2.43
CA LEU A 5 -0.55 -15.00 -1.99
C LEU A 5 -0.34 -16.48 -1.64
N GLU A 6 -1.02 -16.97 -0.63
CA GLU A 6 -0.95 -18.36 -0.19
C GLU A 6 -1.56 -19.30 -1.25
N TYR A 7 -2.56 -18.81 -1.96
CA TYR A 7 -3.23 -19.50 -3.08
C TYR A 7 -3.97 -18.50 -3.97
N GLY A 8 -4.19 -18.89 -5.22
CA GLY A 8 -4.85 -18.03 -6.21
C GLY A 8 -3.98 -16.89 -6.72
N ARG A 9 -4.60 -15.99 -7.45
CA ARG A 9 -3.97 -14.79 -8.00
C ARG A 9 -4.90 -13.60 -7.93
N LEU A 10 -4.35 -12.40 -7.99
CA LEU A 10 -5.09 -11.17 -8.20
C LEU A 10 -5.25 -10.93 -9.71
N GLU A 11 -6.48 -10.83 -10.19
CA GLU A 11 -6.85 -10.43 -11.55
C GLU A 11 -7.41 -9.01 -11.48
N ASN A 12 -6.53 -8.03 -11.67
CA ASN A 12 -6.86 -6.62 -11.53
C ASN A 12 -7.23 -5.91 -12.83
N GLU A 13 -7.50 -6.66 -13.89
CA GLU A 13 -8.00 -6.11 -15.14
C GLU A 13 -9.29 -5.32 -14.91
N PHE A 14 -9.41 -4.18 -15.57
CA PHE A 14 -10.65 -3.41 -15.53
C PHE A 14 -11.74 -4.12 -16.33
N ARG A 15 -12.90 -4.32 -15.69
CA ARG A 15 -14.07 -4.96 -16.29
C ARG A 15 -15.34 -4.24 -15.85
N HIS A 16 -16.32 -4.19 -16.73
CA HIS A 16 -17.69 -3.82 -16.37
C HIS A 16 -18.45 -5.10 -15.99
N THR A 17 -18.45 -5.42 -14.72
CA THR A 17 -19.09 -6.62 -14.19
C THR A 17 -20.19 -6.21 -13.22
N ALA A 18 -21.39 -6.76 -13.40
CA ALA A 18 -22.48 -6.58 -12.45
C ALA A 18 -22.23 -7.45 -11.20
N PRO A 19 -22.46 -6.93 -10.00
CA PRO A 19 -22.25 -7.70 -8.77
C PRO A 19 -23.30 -8.80 -8.62
N VAL A 20 -22.84 -10.02 -8.26
CA VAL A 20 -23.72 -11.08 -7.76
C VAL A 20 -23.95 -10.90 -6.26
N ALA A 21 -25.03 -11.49 -5.73
CA ALA A 21 -25.42 -11.32 -4.33
C ALA A 21 -24.30 -11.65 -3.31
N THR A 22 -23.43 -12.60 -3.65
CA THR A 22 -22.32 -13.08 -2.81
C THR A 22 -21.00 -12.34 -3.02
N ALA A 23 -20.90 -11.46 -4.04
CA ALA A 23 -19.69 -10.68 -4.32
C ALA A 23 -19.25 -9.89 -3.08
N LYS A 24 -17.93 -9.75 -2.88
CA LYS A 24 -17.39 -9.02 -1.74
C LYS A 24 -17.42 -7.53 -1.98
N VAL A 25 -17.87 -6.76 -0.98
CA VAL A 25 -17.88 -5.29 -1.08
C VAL A 25 -17.04 -4.69 0.03
N VAL A 26 -16.03 -3.93 -0.37
CA VAL A 26 -15.24 -3.13 0.56
C VAL A 26 -15.94 -1.80 0.78
N CYS A 27 -16.35 -1.57 2.03
CA CYS A 27 -17.01 -0.34 2.46
C CYS A 27 -16.05 0.46 3.34
N ALA A 28 -15.90 1.75 3.06
CA ALA A 28 -15.02 2.61 3.83
C ALA A 28 -15.77 3.80 4.46
N GLN A 29 -15.27 4.23 5.63
CA GLN A 29 -15.65 5.45 6.31
C GLN A 29 -14.38 6.18 6.77
N GLY A 30 -14.06 7.29 6.15
CA GLY A 30 -12.75 7.94 6.32
C GLY A 30 -11.61 6.98 5.98
N SER A 31 -10.71 6.70 6.92
CA SER A 31 -9.58 5.76 6.78
C SER A 31 -9.86 4.37 7.39
N ARG A 32 -11.11 4.02 7.60
CA ARG A 32 -11.53 2.77 8.25
C ARG A 32 -12.33 1.93 7.28
N LEU A 33 -12.13 0.60 7.33
CA LEU A 33 -12.84 -0.37 6.51
C LEU A 33 -13.81 -1.21 7.34
N LEU A 34 -14.98 -1.49 6.77
CA LEU A 34 -16.02 -2.29 7.39
C LEU A 34 -15.68 -3.78 7.30
N VAL A 35 -15.48 -4.41 8.43
CA VAL A 35 -15.10 -5.81 8.53
C VAL A 35 -15.80 -6.47 9.71
N LYS A 36 -15.91 -7.80 9.64
CA LYS A 36 -16.23 -8.66 10.78
C LYS A 36 -14.99 -9.47 11.12
N ARG A 37 -14.53 -9.34 12.38
CA ARG A 37 -13.42 -10.14 12.90
C ARG A 37 -13.96 -11.40 13.55
N LYS A 38 -13.43 -12.56 13.16
CA LYS A 38 -13.72 -13.84 13.77
C LYS A 38 -12.82 -14.09 14.99
N GLU A 39 -13.17 -15.10 15.79
CA GLU A 39 -12.39 -15.50 16.97
C GLU A 39 -10.96 -15.94 16.65
N ASP A 40 -10.74 -16.51 15.47
CA ASP A 40 -9.42 -16.93 14.98
C ASP A 40 -8.60 -15.78 14.34
N ASP A 41 -9.08 -14.54 14.49
CA ASP A 41 -8.51 -13.31 13.91
C ASP A 41 -8.61 -13.21 12.39
N THR A 42 -9.42 -14.06 11.74
CA THR A 42 -9.76 -13.95 10.33
C THR A 42 -10.76 -12.82 10.11
N LEU A 43 -10.58 -12.04 9.04
CA LEU A 43 -11.53 -11.00 8.65
C LEU A 43 -12.50 -11.49 7.59
N VAL A 44 -13.73 -10.99 7.68
CA VAL A 44 -14.79 -11.21 6.70
C VAL A 44 -15.27 -9.87 6.18
N LEU A 45 -15.35 -9.76 4.86
CA LEU A 45 -15.99 -8.63 4.18
C LEU A 45 -17.48 -8.87 4.00
N PRO A 46 -18.31 -7.82 4.03
CA PRO A 46 -19.73 -7.97 3.72
C PRO A 46 -19.93 -8.37 2.25
N THR A 47 -21.02 -9.06 2.01
CA THR A 47 -21.48 -9.37 0.65
C THR A 47 -22.27 -8.22 0.05
N TYR A 48 -22.40 -8.20 -1.26
CA TYR A 48 -23.21 -7.20 -1.98
C TYR A 48 -24.66 -7.18 -1.47
N ALA A 49 -25.28 -8.35 -1.28
CA ALA A 49 -26.64 -8.41 -0.74
C ALA A 49 -26.78 -7.77 0.66
N GLN A 50 -25.81 -7.98 1.54
CA GLN A 50 -25.80 -7.36 2.86
C GLN A 50 -25.66 -5.84 2.76
N VAL A 51 -24.69 -5.37 1.97
CA VAL A 51 -24.42 -3.94 1.81
C VAL A 51 -25.64 -3.22 1.23
N MET A 52 -26.28 -3.78 0.20
CA MET A 52 -27.48 -3.19 -0.39
C MET A 52 -28.66 -3.13 0.59
N ALA A 53 -28.85 -4.18 1.39
CA ALA A 53 -29.88 -4.18 2.44
C ALA A 53 -29.62 -3.10 3.49
N TRP A 54 -28.38 -2.97 3.99
CA TRP A 54 -28.01 -1.94 4.97
C TRP A 54 -28.08 -0.53 4.40
N ALA A 55 -27.60 -0.33 3.16
CA ALA A 55 -27.66 0.95 2.50
C ALA A 55 -29.10 1.45 2.35
N LYS A 56 -30.03 0.56 1.97
CA LYS A 56 -31.45 0.87 1.88
C LYS A 56 -32.07 1.15 3.25
N GLU A 57 -31.80 0.31 4.26
CA GLU A 57 -32.35 0.44 5.61
C GLU A 57 -31.85 1.71 6.32
N LYS A 58 -30.57 2.02 6.19
CA LYS A 58 -29.89 3.11 6.90
C LYS A 58 -29.72 4.39 6.08
N GLY A 59 -30.19 4.41 4.83
CA GLY A 59 -30.11 5.57 3.94
C GLY A 59 -28.67 5.93 3.56
N TRP A 60 -27.81 4.95 3.24
CA TRP A 60 -26.46 5.26 2.78
C TRP A 60 -26.49 6.02 1.45
N THR A 61 -25.57 6.93 1.26
CA THR A 61 -25.43 7.73 0.04
C THR A 61 -24.23 7.28 -0.79
N HIS A 62 -24.33 7.47 -2.10
CA HIS A 62 -23.27 7.18 -3.05
C HIS A 62 -23.02 8.38 -3.98
N TRP A 63 -21.83 8.41 -4.59
CA TRP A 63 -21.36 9.57 -5.37
C TRP A 63 -21.76 9.53 -6.83
N TYR A 64 -22.02 8.35 -7.37
CA TYR A 64 -22.31 8.07 -8.78
C TYR A 64 -23.60 7.26 -8.92
N GLU A 65 -24.10 7.09 -10.14
CA GLU A 65 -25.31 6.29 -10.42
C GLU A 65 -25.20 4.85 -9.93
N ASN A 66 -24.00 4.25 -10.12
CA ASN A 66 -23.72 2.92 -9.59
C ASN A 66 -23.27 3.04 -8.12
N GLU A 67 -23.95 2.34 -7.24
CA GLU A 67 -23.63 2.32 -5.80
C GLU A 67 -22.31 1.62 -5.52
N VAL A 68 -21.93 0.63 -6.35
CA VAL A 68 -20.69 -0.13 -6.23
C VAL A 68 -19.92 -0.14 -7.53
N GLN A 69 -18.58 -0.22 -7.42
CA GLN A 69 -17.67 -0.31 -8.55
C GLN A 69 -16.84 -1.59 -8.44
N TYR A 70 -16.81 -2.38 -9.53
CA TYR A 70 -15.89 -3.52 -9.67
C TYR A 70 -14.43 -3.05 -9.58
N VAL A 71 -13.60 -3.78 -8.85
CA VAL A 71 -12.18 -3.44 -8.67
C VAL A 71 -11.22 -4.51 -9.15
N PHE A 72 -11.45 -5.76 -8.80
CA PHE A 72 -10.63 -6.90 -9.22
C PHE A 72 -11.34 -8.22 -8.90
N ARG A 73 -10.79 -9.32 -9.43
CA ARG A 73 -11.13 -10.68 -9.04
C ARG A 73 -9.96 -11.32 -8.30
N MET A 74 -10.25 -12.03 -7.24
CA MET A 74 -9.25 -12.79 -6.51
C MET A 74 -9.87 -14.09 -5.96
N GLN A 75 -9.20 -15.23 -6.20
CA GLN A 75 -9.70 -16.54 -5.75
C GLN A 75 -11.11 -16.85 -6.26
N GLU A 76 -11.38 -16.54 -7.52
CA GLU A 76 -12.68 -16.70 -8.18
C GLU A 76 -13.84 -15.86 -7.59
N GLU A 77 -13.56 -15.00 -6.62
CA GLU A 77 -14.51 -14.03 -6.08
C GLU A 77 -14.29 -12.64 -6.68
N ASP A 78 -15.37 -11.97 -7.10
CA ASP A 78 -15.33 -10.59 -7.56
C ASP A 78 -15.42 -9.64 -6.37
N TYR A 79 -14.55 -8.62 -6.39
CA TYR A 79 -14.48 -7.58 -5.37
C TYR A 79 -14.98 -6.26 -5.92
N PHE A 80 -15.78 -5.60 -5.10
CA PHE A 80 -16.34 -4.28 -5.37
C PHE A 80 -16.00 -3.33 -4.23
N ILE A 81 -16.10 -2.05 -4.50
CA ILE A 81 -16.08 -1.00 -3.47
C ILE A 81 -17.39 -0.25 -3.46
N TRP A 82 -17.86 0.13 -2.29
CA TRP A 82 -18.98 1.06 -2.13
C TRP A 82 -18.56 2.46 -2.59
N MET A 83 -19.30 3.06 -3.51
CA MET A 83 -18.96 4.34 -4.13
C MET A 83 -19.52 5.54 -3.36
N GLY A 84 -19.29 5.56 -2.06
CA GLY A 84 -19.74 6.58 -1.12
C GLY A 84 -19.10 6.41 0.24
N GLU A 85 -19.41 7.30 1.18
CA GLU A 85 -19.11 7.06 2.60
C GLU A 85 -20.15 6.08 3.13
N ALA A 86 -19.69 4.92 3.55
CA ALA A 86 -20.58 3.90 4.08
C ALA A 86 -21.02 4.25 5.51
N GLY A 87 -22.31 4.07 5.79
CA GLY A 87 -22.88 4.31 7.11
C GLY A 87 -22.75 3.11 8.07
N ALA A 88 -23.47 3.14 9.19
CA ALA A 88 -23.50 2.04 10.13
C ALA A 88 -24.14 0.79 9.50
N PRO A 89 -23.54 -0.41 9.65
CA PRO A 89 -24.19 -1.65 9.24
C PRO A 89 -25.39 -1.98 10.14
N ALA A 90 -26.35 -2.76 9.62
CA ALA A 90 -27.44 -3.29 10.45
C ALA A 90 -26.97 -4.49 11.30
N ASP A 91 -26.02 -5.26 10.80
CA ASP A 91 -25.39 -6.36 11.54
C ASP A 91 -24.25 -5.81 12.42
N THR A 92 -24.48 -5.81 13.73
CA THR A 92 -23.54 -5.28 14.74
C THR A 92 -22.26 -6.11 14.89
N SER A 93 -22.19 -7.29 14.27
CA SER A 93 -20.96 -8.08 14.21
C SER A 93 -19.92 -7.50 13.24
N PHE A 94 -20.32 -6.58 12.37
CA PHE A 94 -19.41 -5.79 11.53
C PHE A 94 -19.07 -4.45 12.20
N CYS A 95 -17.81 -4.06 12.15
CA CYS A 95 -17.32 -2.80 12.68
C CYS A 95 -16.29 -2.16 11.74
N TYR A 96 -16.06 -0.86 11.91
CA TYR A 96 -15.04 -0.12 11.18
C TYR A 96 -13.70 -0.23 11.88
N GLU A 97 -12.72 -0.86 11.22
CA GLU A 97 -11.34 -0.97 11.69
C GLU A 97 -10.41 -0.08 10.85
N PRO A 98 -9.38 0.56 11.46
CA PRO A 98 -8.39 1.34 10.72
C PRO A 98 -7.69 0.49 9.65
N ALA A 99 -7.60 0.97 8.41
CA ALA A 99 -6.96 0.25 7.30
C ALA A 99 -5.52 -0.18 7.63
N MET A 100 -4.79 0.62 8.41
CA MET A 100 -3.41 0.32 8.84
C MET A 100 -3.29 -0.91 9.73
N THR A 101 -4.31 -1.22 10.56
CA THR A 101 -4.27 -2.37 11.47
C THR A 101 -4.59 -3.68 10.78
N LEU A 102 -5.24 -3.62 9.61
CA LEU A 102 -5.65 -4.79 8.84
C LEU A 102 -4.47 -5.60 8.28
N ARG A 103 -3.27 -5.00 8.19
CA ARG A 103 -2.04 -5.71 7.81
C ARG A 103 -1.57 -6.75 8.85
N GLN A 104 -2.14 -6.74 10.04
CA GLN A 104 -1.75 -7.65 11.13
C GLN A 104 -2.64 -8.91 11.20
N VAL A 105 -3.64 -9.05 10.32
CA VAL A 105 -4.53 -10.22 10.30
C VAL A 105 -3.84 -11.44 9.68
N LYS A 106 -4.27 -12.62 10.09
CA LYS A 106 -3.66 -13.89 9.67
C LYS A 106 -3.79 -14.16 8.16
N SER A 107 -4.93 -13.82 7.56
CA SER A 107 -5.16 -14.06 6.14
C SER A 107 -4.50 -13.00 5.27
N LYS A 108 -3.34 -13.31 4.69
CA LYS A 108 -2.65 -12.43 3.73
C LYS A 108 -3.51 -12.08 2.52
N ASN A 109 -4.29 -13.03 2.02
CA ASN A 109 -5.13 -12.83 0.84
C ASN A 109 -6.18 -11.74 1.09
N ILE A 110 -6.90 -11.82 2.20
CA ILE A 110 -7.89 -10.80 2.58
C ILE A 110 -7.22 -9.44 2.84
N CYS A 111 -6.10 -9.44 3.54
CA CYS A 111 -5.32 -8.23 3.78
C CYS A 111 -4.92 -7.55 2.46
N TYR A 112 -4.39 -8.32 1.51
CA TYR A 112 -3.99 -7.81 0.19
C TYR A 112 -5.18 -7.28 -0.62
N ALA A 113 -6.29 -8.02 -0.64
CA ALA A 113 -7.52 -7.57 -1.28
C ALA A 113 -8.02 -6.24 -0.70
N MET A 114 -8.07 -6.14 0.62
CA MET A 114 -8.55 -4.93 1.30
C MET A 114 -7.63 -3.72 1.07
N MET A 115 -6.31 -3.90 1.11
CA MET A 115 -5.36 -2.83 0.81
C MET A 115 -5.44 -2.36 -0.65
N THR A 116 -5.62 -3.30 -1.59
CA THR A 116 -5.78 -2.96 -3.01
C THR A 116 -7.10 -2.21 -3.25
N ALA A 117 -8.19 -2.70 -2.66
CA ALA A 117 -9.49 -2.02 -2.75
C ALA A 117 -9.49 -0.65 -2.05
N TRP A 118 -8.82 -0.52 -0.90
CA TRP A 118 -8.64 0.74 -0.21
C TRP A 118 -7.91 1.77 -1.09
N HIS A 119 -6.81 1.39 -1.73
CA HIS A 119 -6.07 2.28 -2.64
C HIS A 119 -6.96 2.80 -3.78
N LEU A 120 -7.76 1.91 -4.38
CA LEU A 120 -8.71 2.31 -5.42
C LEU A 120 -9.84 3.19 -4.87
N PHE A 121 -10.39 2.87 -3.69
CA PHE A 121 -11.42 3.69 -3.05
C PHE A 121 -10.91 5.12 -2.78
N ASP A 122 -9.71 5.24 -2.21
CA ASP A 122 -9.12 6.55 -1.89
C ASP A 122 -8.85 7.37 -3.15
N TRP A 123 -8.39 6.71 -4.23
CA TRP A 123 -8.25 7.35 -5.53
C TRP A 123 -9.60 7.81 -6.09
N TYR A 124 -10.66 7.00 -6.10
CA TYR A 124 -11.99 7.41 -6.55
C TYR A 124 -12.55 8.57 -5.71
N ARG A 125 -12.41 8.48 -4.39
CA ARG A 125 -12.85 9.52 -3.46
C ARG A 125 -12.18 10.86 -3.75
N SER A 126 -10.88 10.83 -3.98
CA SER A 126 -10.05 12.03 -4.22
C SER A 126 -10.26 12.65 -5.60
N ASN A 127 -10.82 11.90 -6.56
CA ASN A 127 -10.97 12.35 -7.96
C ASN A 127 -12.43 12.50 -8.40
N ARG A 128 -13.34 12.72 -7.46
CA ARG A 128 -14.77 13.00 -7.73
C ARG A 128 -14.99 14.27 -8.53
N PHE A 129 -14.08 15.20 -8.43
CA PHE A 129 -14.07 16.46 -9.15
C PHE A 129 -12.79 16.65 -9.93
N CYS A 130 -12.90 17.27 -11.08
CA CYS A 130 -11.75 17.55 -11.96
C CYS A 130 -10.85 18.61 -11.33
N GLY A 131 -9.58 18.29 -11.09
CA GLY A 131 -8.58 19.24 -10.57
C GLY A 131 -8.24 20.40 -11.52
N ARG A 132 -8.68 20.32 -12.80
CA ARG A 132 -8.46 21.39 -13.80
C ARG A 132 -9.60 22.40 -13.83
N CYS A 133 -10.87 21.97 -13.80
CA CYS A 133 -12.03 22.84 -14.00
C CYS A 133 -13.12 22.72 -12.93
N GLY A 134 -12.97 21.86 -11.93
CA GLY A 134 -13.91 21.69 -10.83
C GLY A 134 -15.16 20.86 -11.16
N ALA A 135 -15.42 20.51 -12.42
CA ALA A 135 -16.60 19.73 -12.80
C ALA A 135 -16.57 18.31 -12.22
N LYS A 136 -17.73 17.73 -11.96
CA LYS A 136 -17.86 16.33 -11.49
C LYS A 136 -17.35 15.38 -12.59
N THR A 137 -16.47 14.47 -12.22
CA THR A 137 -15.90 13.46 -13.13
C THR A 137 -16.87 12.31 -13.33
N LYS A 138 -16.65 11.53 -14.40
CA LYS A 138 -17.40 10.30 -14.72
C LYS A 138 -16.41 9.16 -14.93
N HIS A 139 -16.87 7.93 -14.69
CA HIS A 139 -16.12 6.73 -15.06
C HIS A 139 -15.95 6.67 -16.58
N ASP A 140 -14.76 6.29 -17.02
CA ASP A 140 -14.54 5.92 -18.43
C ASP A 140 -15.11 4.52 -18.71
N GLU A 141 -15.58 4.31 -19.93
CA GLU A 141 -16.22 3.03 -20.32
C GLU A 141 -15.20 1.93 -20.66
N LYS A 142 -13.97 2.31 -21.03
CA LYS A 142 -12.96 1.37 -21.55
C LYS A 142 -11.84 1.09 -20.57
N GLU A 143 -11.49 2.09 -19.76
CA GLU A 143 -10.33 2.02 -18.90
C GLU A 143 -10.67 2.40 -17.46
N ARG A 144 -9.84 1.92 -16.54
CA ARG A 144 -9.90 2.35 -15.14
C ARG A 144 -9.36 3.76 -15.01
N MET A 145 -10.19 4.74 -15.37
CA MET A 145 -9.89 6.16 -15.21
C MET A 145 -11.16 6.97 -14.97
N MET A 146 -11.00 8.15 -14.41
CA MET A 146 -12.06 9.16 -14.35
C MET A 146 -11.83 10.18 -15.48
N ARG A 147 -12.90 10.52 -16.15
CA ARG A 147 -12.89 11.52 -17.24
C ARG A 147 -13.74 12.72 -16.86
N CYS A 148 -13.22 13.90 -17.10
CA CYS A 148 -14.01 15.13 -16.97
C CYS A 148 -14.86 15.33 -18.23
N PRO A 149 -16.21 15.45 -18.10
CA PRO A 149 -17.07 15.67 -19.25
C PRO A 149 -16.93 17.08 -19.86
N GLU A 150 -16.46 18.06 -19.08
CA GLU A 150 -16.34 19.46 -19.51
C GLU A 150 -15.02 19.76 -20.24
N CYS A 151 -13.89 19.34 -19.68
CA CYS A 151 -12.56 19.68 -20.23
C CYS A 151 -11.75 18.46 -20.72
N ASN A 152 -12.36 17.29 -20.76
CA ASN A 152 -11.77 16.04 -21.22
C ASN A 152 -10.46 15.63 -20.46
N ASN A 153 -10.25 16.14 -19.25
CA ASN A 153 -9.12 15.72 -18.41
C ASN A 153 -9.26 14.25 -18.05
N MET A 154 -8.21 13.47 -18.30
CA MET A 154 -8.11 12.04 -17.97
C MET A 154 -7.34 11.87 -16.67
N ILE A 155 -7.90 11.13 -15.73
CA ILE A 155 -7.33 10.92 -14.39
C ILE A 155 -7.21 9.42 -14.16
N PHE A 156 -5.99 8.91 -14.26
CA PHE A 156 -5.68 7.50 -14.01
C PHE A 156 -5.43 7.25 -12.51
N PRO A 157 -5.56 6.00 -12.04
CA PRO A 157 -5.19 5.65 -10.67
C PRO A 157 -3.75 6.09 -10.37
N LYS A 158 -3.59 6.81 -9.26
CA LYS A 158 -2.28 7.28 -8.83
C LYS A 158 -1.53 6.15 -8.14
N ILE A 159 -0.30 5.89 -8.56
CA ILE A 159 0.67 5.02 -7.90
C ILE A 159 1.92 5.86 -7.65
N THR A 160 2.33 5.98 -6.39
CA THR A 160 3.51 6.78 -6.03
C THR A 160 4.72 5.84 -5.88
N PRO A 161 5.73 5.93 -6.78
CA PRO A 161 6.94 5.12 -6.66
C PRO A 161 7.79 5.61 -5.48
N SER A 162 8.34 4.67 -4.71
CA SER A 162 9.27 4.95 -3.61
C SER A 162 10.30 3.84 -3.48
N VAL A 163 11.50 4.17 -3.03
CA VAL A 163 12.57 3.20 -2.79
C VAL A 163 12.58 2.72 -1.35
N ILE A 164 13.02 1.47 -1.17
CA ILE A 164 13.47 0.90 0.11
C ILE A 164 14.92 0.48 -0.11
N VAL A 165 15.85 1.04 0.66
CA VAL A 165 17.28 0.91 0.39
C VAL A 165 18.00 0.17 1.52
N GLY A 166 18.52 -1.02 1.20
CA GLY A 166 19.44 -1.74 2.06
C GLY A 166 20.88 -1.33 1.75
N VAL A 167 21.43 -0.40 2.51
CA VAL A 167 22.83 0.01 2.39
C VAL A 167 23.70 -0.98 3.15
N THR A 168 24.62 -1.64 2.44
CA THR A 168 25.53 -2.62 3.02
C THR A 168 26.96 -2.08 3.12
N HIS A 169 27.66 -2.44 4.20
CA HIS A 169 29.09 -2.23 4.35
C HIS A 169 29.73 -3.53 4.82
N GLY A 170 30.27 -4.31 3.88
CA GLY A 170 30.74 -5.66 4.15
C GLY A 170 29.60 -6.52 4.70
N ASP A 171 29.77 -7.03 5.92
CA ASP A 171 28.81 -7.92 6.60
C ASP A 171 27.86 -7.14 7.54
N ARG A 172 27.61 -5.87 7.26
CA ARG A 172 26.71 -4.99 8.03
C ARG A 172 25.68 -4.32 7.16
N LEU A 173 24.49 -4.09 7.71
CA LEU A 173 23.34 -3.46 7.08
C LEU A 173 22.94 -2.21 7.85
N LEU A 174 22.77 -1.08 7.15
CA LEU A 174 22.27 0.16 7.73
C LEU A 174 20.78 0.04 8.05
N LEU A 175 20.42 0.28 9.29
CA LEU A 175 19.02 0.39 9.73
C LEU A 175 18.80 1.73 10.45
N SER A 176 17.59 2.24 10.32
CA SER A 176 17.18 3.53 10.86
C SER A 176 15.91 3.43 11.69
N LYS A 177 15.63 4.48 12.46
CA LYS A 177 14.33 4.73 13.11
C LYS A 177 13.88 6.13 12.79
N TYR A 178 12.61 6.26 12.44
CA TYR A 178 12.01 7.58 12.19
C TYR A 178 11.96 8.44 13.45
N ALA A 179 12.20 9.74 13.27
CA ALA A 179 11.95 10.75 14.28
C ALA A 179 10.44 11.09 14.32
N ASN A 180 9.94 11.45 15.49
CA ASN A 180 8.61 12.07 15.67
C ASN A 180 7.43 11.30 15.05
N ARG A 181 7.55 9.97 14.84
CA ARG A 181 6.48 9.10 14.32
C ARG A 181 6.08 8.05 15.34
N SER A 182 4.81 7.63 15.29
CA SER A 182 4.30 6.53 16.12
C SER A 182 4.92 5.16 15.78
N TYR A 183 5.54 5.03 14.60
CA TYR A 183 6.25 3.83 14.18
C TYR A 183 7.67 3.83 14.75
N THR A 184 7.91 3.01 15.77
CA THR A 184 9.17 2.94 16.53
C THR A 184 10.09 1.79 16.14
N ARG A 185 9.68 0.95 15.18
CA ARG A 185 10.48 -0.20 14.73
C ARG A 185 11.60 0.25 13.80
N TYR A 186 12.66 -0.56 13.73
CA TYR A 186 13.70 -0.36 12.73
C TYR A 186 13.17 -0.46 11.31
N GLY A 187 13.67 0.41 10.46
CA GLY A 187 13.41 0.47 9.03
C GLY A 187 14.70 0.52 8.23
N MET A 188 14.58 0.67 6.94
CA MET A 188 15.64 1.01 5.99
C MET A 188 15.37 2.42 5.48
N ILE A 189 16.36 3.04 4.87
CA ILE A 189 16.20 4.32 4.16
C ILE A 189 15.10 4.17 3.12
N ALA A 190 14.20 5.15 3.02
CA ALA A 190 13.05 5.07 2.15
C ALA A 190 12.53 6.45 1.76
N GLY A 191 12.36 6.70 0.48
CA GLY A 191 11.81 7.95 0.00
C GLY A 191 11.14 7.85 -1.37
N PHE A 192 10.48 8.93 -1.76
CA PHE A 192 9.73 8.99 -3.02
C PHE A 192 10.63 9.39 -4.19
N THR A 193 10.35 8.77 -5.34
CA THR A 193 10.99 9.19 -6.61
C THR A 193 10.40 10.51 -7.07
N GLU A 194 11.27 11.47 -7.38
CA GLU A 194 10.87 12.79 -7.88
C GLU A 194 10.67 12.80 -9.41
N ILE A 195 9.90 13.78 -9.91
CA ILE A 195 9.65 13.94 -11.36
C ILE A 195 10.97 14.20 -12.08
N GLY A 196 11.26 13.37 -13.09
CA GLY A 196 12.50 13.46 -13.89
C GLY A 196 13.68 12.68 -13.30
N GLU A 197 13.50 12.03 -12.16
CA GLU A 197 14.53 11.23 -11.51
C GLU A 197 14.44 9.76 -11.93
N THR A 198 15.56 9.08 -12.09
CA THR A 198 15.57 7.61 -12.19
C THR A 198 15.57 7.01 -10.81
N VAL A 199 15.11 5.76 -10.67
CA VAL A 199 15.01 5.10 -9.36
C VAL A 199 16.38 4.95 -8.70
N GLU A 200 17.45 4.72 -9.48
CA GLU A 200 18.83 4.64 -8.98
C GLU A 200 19.31 6.01 -8.45
N LYS A 201 18.87 7.11 -9.08
CA LYS A 201 19.14 8.46 -8.57
C LYS A 201 18.39 8.74 -7.28
N THR A 202 17.13 8.28 -7.18
CA THR A 202 16.37 8.32 -5.92
C THR A 202 17.12 7.61 -4.79
N VAL A 203 17.64 6.40 -5.05
CA VAL A 203 18.46 5.66 -4.06
C VAL A 203 19.65 6.50 -3.58
N GLN A 204 20.40 7.10 -4.51
CA GLN A 204 21.59 7.91 -4.17
C GLN A 204 21.21 9.17 -3.39
N ARG A 205 20.14 9.85 -3.78
CA ARG A 205 19.68 11.08 -3.14
C ARG A 205 19.16 10.81 -1.73
N GLU A 206 18.25 9.85 -1.56
CA GLU A 206 17.66 9.55 -0.24
C GLU A 206 18.72 9.11 0.78
N VAL A 207 19.68 8.27 0.36
CA VAL A 207 20.78 7.89 1.26
C VAL A 207 21.67 9.09 1.62
N MET A 208 21.91 9.99 0.66
CA MET A 208 22.69 11.20 0.93
C MET A 208 21.94 12.17 1.84
N GLU A 209 20.64 12.39 1.62
CA GLU A 209 19.81 13.31 2.38
C GLU A 209 19.59 12.82 3.82
N GLU A 210 19.18 11.57 3.99
CA GLU A 210 18.83 11.05 5.33
C GLU A 210 20.05 10.73 6.21
N VAL A 211 21.17 10.28 5.64
CA VAL A 211 22.33 9.78 6.40
C VAL A 211 23.70 10.29 5.96
N GLY A 212 23.77 11.13 4.90
CA GLY A 212 25.03 11.74 4.44
C GLY A 212 26.01 10.78 3.77
N LEU A 213 25.58 9.59 3.37
CA LEU A 213 26.44 8.56 2.81
C LEU A 213 26.37 8.50 1.27
N LYS A 214 27.51 8.19 0.63
CA LYS A 214 27.56 7.86 -0.79
C LYS A 214 27.44 6.35 -0.98
N VAL A 215 26.76 5.95 -2.06
CA VAL A 215 26.52 4.53 -2.37
C VAL A 215 26.87 4.22 -3.82
N LYS A 216 27.25 2.97 -4.05
CA LYS A 216 27.58 2.38 -5.34
C LYS A 216 26.96 0.99 -5.48
N ASN A 217 27.11 0.35 -6.66
CA ASN A 217 26.63 -1.00 -6.92
C ASN A 217 25.15 -1.17 -6.57
N ILE A 218 24.29 -0.28 -7.08
CA ILE A 218 22.85 -0.30 -6.82
C ILE A 218 22.24 -1.49 -7.54
N ARG A 219 21.60 -2.41 -6.80
CA ARG A 219 21.07 -3.68 -7.28
C ARG A 219 19.59 -3.79 -6.92
N TYR A 220 18.74 -3.94 -7.94
CA TYR A 220 17.32 -4.19 -7.73
C TYR A 220 17.09 -5.54 -7.04
N TYR A 221 16.18 -5.55 -6.09
CA TYR A 221 15.75 -6.77 -5.41
C TYR A 221 14.33 -7.17 -5.83
N LYS A 222 13.32 -6.40 -5.45
CA LYS A 222 11.91 -6.76 -5.61
C LYS A 222 11.01 -5.53 -5.48
N THR A 223 9.77 -5.61 -5.96
CA THR A 223 8.75 -4.57 -5.73
C THR A 223 7.64 -5.06 -4.82
N GLN A 224 6.98 -4.13 -4.15
CA GLN A 224 5.77 -4.37 -3.39
C GLN A 224 4.72 -3.29 -3.65
N PRO A 225 3.51 -3.64 -4.14
CA PRO A 225 2.36 -2.75 -4.07
C PRO A 225 2.02 -2.46 -2.61
N TRP A 226 1.96 -1.19 -2.26
CA TRP A 226 1.68 -0.75 -0.89
C TRP A 226 0.45 0.15 -0.86
N GLY A 227 -0.74 -0.48 -0.97
CA GLY A 227 -2.03 0.21 -1.11
C GLY A 227 -2.41 1.11 0.07
N VAL A 228 -1.82 0.90 1.24
CA VAL A 228 -2.09 1.70 2.45
C VAL A 228 -1.75 3.18 2.23
N THR A 229 -0.64 3.46 1.55
CA THR A 229 -0.20 4.83 1.23
C THR A 229 -0.25 5.16 -0.26
N GLY A 230 -0.86 4.27 -1.06
CA GLY A 230 -0.97 4.45 -2.51
C GLY A 230 0.37 4.32 -3.26
N GLY A 231 1.33 3.57 -2.71
CA GLY A 231 2.69 3.46 -3.23
C GLY A 231 2.99 2.15 -3.96
N LEU A 232 4.06 2.21 -4.75
CA LEU A 232 4.82 1.06 -5.24
C LEU A 232 6.22 1.14 -4.65
N LEU A 233 6.53 0.23 -3.72
CA LEU A 233 7.85 0.15 -3.09
C LEU A 233 8.79 -0.61 -4.01
N LEU A 234 9.97 -0.05 -4.27
CA LEU A 234 11.05 -0.65 -5.06
C LEU A 234 12.24 -0.91 -4.13
N GLY A 235 12.52 -2.18 -3.86
CA GLY A 235 13.61 -2.62 -2.99
C GLY A 235 14.93 -2.67 -3.74
N TYR A 236 15.93 -2.00 -3.21
CA TYR A 236 17.30 -2.00 -3.72
C TYR A 236 18.29 -2.30 -2.60
N PHE A 237 19.32 -3.06 -2.93
CA PHE A 237 20.55 -3.11 -2.14
C PHE A 237 21.63 -2.28 -2.83
N CYS A 238 22.50 -1.68 -2.04
CA CYS A 238 23.66 -0.95 -2.53
C CYS A 238 24.79 -1.06 -1.52
N ASP A 239 26.02 -0.83 -1.98
CA ASP A 239 27.18 -0.84 -1.12
C ASP A 239 27.56 0.59 -0.74
N LEU A 240 28.02 0.78 0.49
CA LEU A 240 28.65 2.04 0.91
C LEU A 240 29.83 2.35 -0.02
N ASP A 241 29.94 3.58 -0.49
CA ASP A 241 31.05 4.06 -1.31
C ASP A 241 32.05 4.80 -0.42
N GLY A 242 32.97 4.05 0.16
CA GLY A 242 33.97 4.54 1.10
C GLY A 242 34.30 3.52 2.18
N GLU A 243 35.28 3.85 3.03
CA GLU A 243 35.70 3.01 4.18
C GLU A 243 35.11 3.50 5.50
N GLY A 244 34.69 4.76 5.57
CA GLY A 244 34.16 5.37 6.78
C GLY A 244 32.63 5.27 6.87
N GLU A 245 32.12 5.06 8.08
CA GLU A 245 30.69 5.05 8.41
C GLU A 245 30.25 6.33 9.12
N ASP A 246 30.78 7.46 8.70
CA ASP A 246 30.47 8.76 9.30
C ASP A 246 29.06 9.21 8.89
N ILE A 247 28.07 8.80 9.68
CA ILE A 247 26.66 9.12 9.45
C ILE A 247 26.36 10.54 9.88
N THR A 248 25.80 11.32 8.95
CA THR A 248 25.22 12.64 9.24
C THR A 248 23.70 12.55 9.09
N LEU A 249 22.99 12.47 10.21
CA LEU A 249 21.54 12.30 10.22
C LEU A 249 20.80 13.57 9.84
N ASP A 250 19.82 13.45 8.96
CA ASP A 250 18.69 14.36 8.97
C ASP A 250 17.82 14.09 10.22
N ARG A 251 17.92 14.95 11.22
CA ARG A 251 17.24 14.78 12.49
C ARG A 251 15.75 15.15 12.46
N GLU A 252 15.26 15.72 11.37
CA GLU A 252 13.84 15.95 11.17
C GLU A 252 13.14 14.62 10.75
N GLU A 253 13.85 13.78 10.02
CA GLU A 253 13.32 12.50 9.53
C GLU A 253 13.74 11.30 10.38
N LEU A 254 15.00 11.24 10.81
CA LEU A 254 15.56 10.10 11.53
C LEU A 254 15.99 10.42 12.97
N ALA A 255 15.52 9.59 13.89
CA ALA A 255 15.98 9.59 15.28
C ALA A 255 17.36 8.93 15.42
N MET A 256 17.63 7.90 14.62
CA MET A 256 18.91 7.18 14.58
C MET A 256 19.09 6.45 13.25
N ALA A 257 20.36 6.22 12.88
CA ALA A 257 20.77 5.25 11.88
C ALA A 257 22.10 4.62 12.32
N GLU A 258 22.23 3.30 12.11
CA GLU A 258 23.40 2.54 12.57
C GLU A 258 23.57 1.29 11.70
N PHE A 259 24.83 0.85 11.50
CA PHE A 259 25.15 -0.40 10.83
C PHE A 259 25.12 -1.58 11.80
N PHE A 260 24.26 -2.56 11.52
CA PHE A 260 24.11 -3.78 12.30
C PHE A 260 24.77 -4.96 11.61
N PRO A 261 25.48 -5.81 12.35
CA PRO A 261 26.07 -7.02 11.79
C PRO A 261 25.00 -8.01 11.33
N ARG A 262 25.27 -8.74 10.26
CA ARG A 262 24.37 -9.71 9.62
C ARG A 262 23.72 -10.68 10.61
N ASN A 263 24.48 -11.17 11.57
CA ASN A 263 24.04 -12.16 12.56
C ASN A 263 23.34 -11.57 13.79
N ASN A 264 23.12 -10.27 13.81
CA ASN A 264 22.49 -9.59 14.96
C ASN A 264 21.62 -8.41 14.50
N LEU A 265 20.71 -8.66 13.56
CA LEU A 265 19.73 -7.65 13.15
C LEU A 265 18.64 -7.49 14.23
N PRO A 266 18.26 -6.25 14.59
CA PRO A 266 17.31 -5.98 15.67
C PRO A 266 15.83 -6.16 15.25
N ALA A 267 15.58 -6.84 14.14
CA ALA A 267 14.25 -6.97 13.58
C ALA A 267 14.10 -8.27 12.76
N HIS A 268 12.92 -8.89 12.87
CA HIS A 268 12.59 -10.13 12.16
C HIS A 268 11.55 -9.90 11.08
N ASP A 269 11.51 -10.81 10.09
CA ASP A 269 10.51 -10.82 9.02
C ASP A 269 9.11 -10.99 9.61
N ASP A 270 8.18 -10.12 9.20
CA ASP A 270 6.76 -10.21 9.55
C ASP A 270 5.92 -10.91 8.46
N GLY A 271 6.58 -11.37 7.40
CA GLY A 271 5.95 -12.01 6.24
C GLY A 271 5.06 -11.07 5.41
N ILE A 272 5.06 -9.77 5.71
CA ILE A 272 4.15 -8.78 5.12
C ILE A 272 4.91 -7.74 4.30
N SER A 273 5.94 -7.12 4.89
CA SER A 273 6.58 -5.94 4.32
C SER A 273 7.88 -6.26 3.58
N LEU A 274 8.12 -5.51 2.49
CA LEU A 274 9.36 -5.59 1.70
C LEU A 274 10.59 -5.31 2.58
N THR A 275 10.52 -4.29 3.43
CA THR A 275 11.62 -3.93 4.35
C THR A 275 12.04 -5.11 5.23
N ARG A 276 11.08 -5.83 5.81
CA ARG A 276 11.36 -7.00 6.66
C ARG A 276 11.90 -8.19 5.87
N GLU A 277 11.35 -8.43 4.69
CA GLU A 277 11.87 -9.45 3.79
C GLU A 277 13.32 -9.15 3.37
N MET A 278 13.65 -7.90 3.04
CA MET A 278 15.01 -7.50 2.69
C MET A 278 15.98 -7.68 3.86
N MET A 279 15.58 -7.35 5.09
CA MET A 279 16.40 -7.63 6.28
C MET A 279 16.70 -9.13 6.40
N ARG A 280 15.69 -9.99 6.25
CA ARG A 280 15.86 -11.44 6.27
C ARG A 280 16.77 -11.94 5.13
N MET A 281 16.62 -11.40 3.92
CA MET A 281 17.50 -11.77 2.79
C MET A 281 18.95 -11.43 3.07
N PHE A 282 19.21 -10.29 3.69
CA PHE A 282 20.56 -9.94 4.10
C PHE A 282 21.07 -10.89 5.22
N GLU A 283 20.27 -11.17 6.25
CA GLU A 283 20.61 -12.09 7.34
C GLU A 283 20.98 -13.49 6.81
N GLU A 284 20.25 -13.97 5.79
CA GLU A 284 20.49 -15.28 5.15
C GLU A 284 21.61 -15.26 4.10
N GLY A 285 22.25 -14.11 3.80
CA GLY A 285 23.26 -13.97 2.74
C GLY A 285 22.72 -14.16 1.33
N ARG A 286 21.43 -13.85 1.12
CA ARG A 286 20.68 -14.04 -0.14
C ARG A 286 20.31 -12.74 -0.83
N GLU A 287 20.84 -11.63 -0.38
CA GLU A 287 20.71 -10.35 -1.06
C GLU A 287 21.35 -10.39 -2.46
N PRO A 288 20.90 -9.62 -3.44
CA PRO A 288 21.53 -9.49 -4.76
C PRO A 288 22.99 -9.03 -4.62
N LYS A 289 23.89 -9.68 -5.37
CA LYS A 289 25.34 -9.40 -5.39
C LYS A 289 25.75 -8.58 -6.60
#